data_f9adba6bca3d575f336ab2a2ff2818cf
#
_entry.id   f9adba6bca3d575f336ab2a2ff2818cf
#
_cell.length_a   1.000
_cell.length_b   1.000
_cell.length_c   1.000
_cell.angle_alpha   90.00
_cell.angle_beta   90.00
_cell.angle_gamma   90.00
#
_symmetry.space_group_name_H-M   'P 1'
#
loop_
_entity.id
_entity.type
_entity.pdbx_description
1 polymer ?
#
loop_
_entity_poly.entity_id
_entity_poly.type
_entity_poly.pdbx_seq_one_letter_code
_entity_poly.pdbx_strand_id
1 'polypeptide(L)'
;MSTALNPRLGSGLLRHASGRPDSVALTLGRRDYTYEESALIARRWAAPLVEATGGRPRRVGVFAQRSEASYLGVAAALFAGAAFVPLNRKFPVERTRSMIERADLDALIVDSASLRGLAELLRGLARKPVVLLPDTLRGAAGDLGDVRVLDAVDLATAVPLEPDQLPPVSSEDLAYLLFTSGSTGVPKGVPVTHGNVRAFLGANQERYRLTPDDRLSQTFDQTFDLSVFDLFMAWENGARLCAMDPLEILAPFKYLERNGITVWFSVPSVAAMLRKRGVLGPGTMPTLRWSLFCGEALPRASAEAWQAAAPGSIVENLYGPTELTIACTVHRWDPTTGPDACVHDNVPIGRPYPGLSTLVVDERLVPVPDGTIGELCVAGPQTTPGYWRDPRITAQRYFAHEGRTYYRTGDLVRLRAGEYVCLGRNDQQVKVGGHRVELGEIEAVLRRAGAVEAAALLWPDPETITAVVTGDVEPGALTDACTAALPPYMVPRSVRVIGELPVNGNGKVDRAALRRWLDGTAPAGT
;
A
#
# COMPACT_ATOMS: atom_id res chain seq x y z
N MET A 1 -36.19 5.59 -6.06
CA MET A 1 -35.33 6.73 -5.71
C MET A 1 -33.98 6.15 -5.30
N SER A 2 -32.96 6.31 -6.12
CA SER A 2 -31.59 5.91 -5.76
C SER A 2 -31.16 6.78 -4.59
N THR A 3 -31.09 6.22 -3.38
CA THR A 3 -30.40 6.87 -2.26
C THR A 3 -28.95 6.99 -2.70
N ALA A 4 -28.53 8.20 -3.06
CA ALA A 4 -27.14 8.49 -3.35
C ALA A 4 -26.32 7.96 -2.17
N LEU A 5 -25.49 6.93 -2.42
CA LEU A 5 -24.61 6.36 -1.42
C LEU A 5 -23.78 7.49 -0.81
N ASN A 6 -23.78 7.60 0.50
CA ASN A 6 -22.94 8.56 1.20
C ASN A 6 -21.50 8.40 0.68
N PRO A 7 -20.87 9.43 0.09
CA PRO A 7 -19.54 9.31 -0.50
C PRO A 7 -18.46 9.03 0.55
N ARG A 8 -18.71 9.32 1.83
CA ARG A 8 -17.75 9.13 2.92
C ARG A 8 -17.29 7.68 3.00
N LEU A 9 -16.01 7.47 2.85
CA LEU A 9 -15.37 6.19 3.16
C LEU A 9 -15.52 5.91 4.66
N GLY A 10 -15.85 4.66 5.03
CA GLY A 10 -16.14 4.29 6.43
C GLY A 10 -17.60 4.51 6.87
N SER A 11 -18.50 4.98 6.00
CA SER A 11 -19.94 5.09 6.34
C SER A 11 -20.57 3.74 6.69
N GLY A 12 -19.98 2.64 6.20
CA GLY A 12 -20.37 1.28 6.58
C GLY A 12 -20.23 1.03 8.08
N LEU A 13 -19.18 1.53 8.72
CA LEU A 13 -18.98 1.42 10.16
C LEU A 13 -20.15 2.05 10.93
N LEU A 14 -20.60 3.24 10.55
CA LEU A 14 -21.76 3.92 11.16
C LEU A 14 -23.06 3.17 10.90
N ARG A 15 -23.27 2.70 9.67
CA ARG A 15 -24.49 1.97 9.28
C ARG A 15 -24.64 0.69 10.08
N HIS A 16 -23.55 -0.07 10.25
CA HIS A 16 -23.59 -1.33 10.99
C HIS A 16 -23.57 -1.12 12.49
N ALA A 17 -23.01 -0.02 13.02
CA ALA A 17 -23.15 0.39 14.41
C ALA A 17 -24.62 0.60 14.79
N SER A 18 -25.45 1.16 13.89
CA SER A 18 -26.88 1.32 14.12
C SER A 18 -27.69 0.04 13.91
N GLY A 19 -27.32 -0.78 12.92
CA GLY A 19 -28.11 -1.96 12.52
C GLY A 19 -27.68 -3.27 13.20
N ARG A 20 -26.42 -3.36 13.66
CA ARG A 20 -25.80 -4.56 14.25
C ARG A 20 -24.75 -4.15 15.31
N PRO A 21 -25.15 -3.41 16.36
CA PRO A 21 -24.23 -2.79 17.31
C PRO A 21 -23.23 -3.79 17.94
N ASP A 22 -23.72 -4.97 18.32
CA ASP A 22 -22.94 -5.99 19.03
C ASP A 22 -22.06 -6.87 18.11
N SER A 23 -22.20 -6.74 16.78
CA SER A 23 -21.35 -7.49 15.84
C SER A 23 -19.91 -6.97 15.89
N VAL A 24 -18.94 -7.88 15.82
CA VAL A 24 -17.51 -7.51 15.87
C VAL A 24 -17.07 -6.89 14.55
N ALA A 25 -16.57 -5.66 14.60
CA ALA A 25 -16.04 -4.92 13.47
C ALA A 25 -14.52 -5.14 13.28
N LEU A 26 -13.80 -5.32 14.40
CA LEU A 26 -12.34 -5.38 14.41
C LEU A 26 -11.85 -6.32 15.52
N THR A 27 -10.91 -7.20 15.17
CA THR A 27 -10.17 -8.03 16.14
C THR A 27 -8.70 -7.62 16.11
N LEU A 28 -8.17 -7.23 17.27
CA LEU A 28 -6.76 -6.89 17.50
C LEU A 28 -6.17 -7.84 18.55
N GLY A 29 -5.39 -8.81 18.09
CA GLY A 29 -4.82 -9.82 18.99
C GLY A 29 -5.92 -10.66 19.66
N ARG A 30 -6.21 -10.37 20.94
CA ARG A 30 -7.27 -11.03 21.73
C ARG A 30 -8.45 -10.12 22.05
N ARG A 31 -8.42 -8.87 21.62
CA ARG A 31 -9.50 -7.89 21.87
C ARG A 31 -10.38 -7.78 20.63
N ASP A 32 -11.67 -7.95 20.85
CA ASP A 32 -12.72 -7.67 19.88
C ASP A 32 -13.31 -6.28 20.15
N TYR A 33 -13.58 -5.54 19.08
CA TYR A 33 -14.29 -4.26 19.09
C TYR A 33 -15.57 -4.44 18.28
N THR A 34 -16.70 -4.14 18.89
CA THR A 34 -17.97 -4.17 18.17
C THR A 34 -18.10 -3.01 17.20
N TYR A 35 -19.10 -3.06 16.31
CA TYR A 35 -19.42 -1.96 15.42
C TYR A 35 -19.78 -0.68 16.18
N GLU A 36 -20.60 -0.83 17.25
CA GLU A 36 -20.97 0.29 18.13
C GLU A 36 -19.74 0.89 18.82
N GLU A 37 -18.94 0.06 19.47
CA GLU A 37 -17.72 0.49 20.18
C GLU A 37 -16.75 1.17 19.21
N SER A 38 -16.50 0.57 18.04
CA SER A 38 -15.60 1.13 17.02
C SER A 38 -16.09 2.49 16.49
N ALA A 39 -17.37 2.60 16.17
CA ALA A 39 -17.95 3.85 15.69
C ALA A 39 -17.96 4.94 16.79
N LEU A 40 -18.24 4.57 18.04
CA LEU A 40 -18.23 5.49 19.17
C LEU A 40 -16.82 6.05 19.42
N ILE A 41 -15.80 5.19 19.46
CA ILE A 41 -14.41 5.59 19.63
C ILE A 41 -13.99 6.54 18.51
N ALA A 42 -14.26 6.18 17.26
CA ALA A 42 -13.88 7.00 16.11
C ALA A 42 -14.58 8.38 16.10
N ARG A 43 -15.88 8.45 16.45
CA ARG A 43 -16.62 9.71 16.59
C ARG A 43 -16.12 10.56 17.75
N ARG A 44 -15.74 9.90 18.85
CA ARG A 44 -15.18 10.55 20.03
C ARG A 44 -13.82 11.18 19.75
N TRP A 45 -12.96 10.53 18.95
CA TRP A 45 -11.67 11.10 18.54
C TRP A 45 -11.80 12.14 17.43
N ALA A 46 -12.84 12.04 16.60
CA ALA A 46 -13.11 13.04 15.56
C ALA A 46 -13.51 14.40 16.13
N ALA A 47 -14.23 14.43 17.26
CA ALA A 47 -14.69 15.68 17.87
C ALA A 47 -13.52 16.63 18.24
N PRO A 48 -12.53 16.23 19.04
CA PRO A 48 -11.39 17.09 19.35
C PRO A 48 -10.47 17.36 18.14
N LEU A 49 -10.45 16.50 17.11
CA LEU A 49 -9.77 16.82 15.84
C LEU A 49 -10.39 18.05 15.18
N VAL A 50 -11.72 18.09 15.08
CA VAL A 50 -12.47 19.22 14.50
C VAL A 50 -12.28 20.48 15.34
N GLU A 51 -12.42 20.36 16.65
CA GLU A 51 -12.27 21.50 17.58
C GLU A 51 -10.84 22.06 17.57
N ALA A 52 -9.84 21.19 17.72
CA ALA A 52 -8.44 21.60 17.87
C ALA A 52 -7.84 22.22 16.60
N THR A 53 -8.40 21.88 15.42
CA THR A 53 -7.98 22.46 14.14
C THR A 53 -8.82 23.68 13.73
N GLY A 54 -9.79 24.08 14.54
CA GLY A 54 -10.65 25.24 14.26
C GLY A 54 -11.69 24.98 13.18
N GLY A 55 -12.10 23.73 12.97
CA GLY A 55 -13.05 23.30 11.97
C GLY A 55 -12.62 21.98 11.31
N ARG A 56 -13.15 21.66 10.13
CA ARG A 56 -12.81 20.47 9.37
C ARG A 56 -11.29 20.41 9.07
N PRO A 57 -10.54 19.45 9.65
CA PRO A 57 -9.13 19.26 9.27
C PRO A 57 -9.03 18.76 7.82
N ARG A 58 -7.98 19.10 7.14
CA ARG A 58 -7.78 18.68 5.74
C ARG A 58 -7.11 17.31 5.67
N ARG A 59 -6.06 17.11 6.47
CA ARG A 59 -5.25 15.88 6.49
C ARG A 59 -4.80 15.56 7.90
N VAL A 60 -5.03 14.31 8.29
CA VAL A 60 -4.65 13.78 9.60
C VAL A 60 -3.68 12.63 9.39
N GLY A 61 -2.48 12.75 9.93
CA GLY A 61 -1.50 11.67 9.96
C GLY A 61 -1.92 10.58 10.94
N VAL A 62 -1.72 9.33 10.58
CA VAL A 62 -1.89 8.18 11.47
C VAL A 62 -0.51 7.53 11.63
N PHE A 63 0.18 7.89 12.71
CA PHE A 63 1.51 7.38 13.05
C PHE A 63 1.37 6.27 14.10
N ALA A 64 0.80 5.16 13.65
CA ALA A 64 0.43 4.02 14.48
C ALA A 64 0.50 2.74 13.64
N GLN A 65 0.72 1.60 14.29
CA GLN A 65 0.85 0.34 13.57
C GLN A 65 0.17 -0.81 14.32
N ARG A 66 -0.84 -1.43 13.68
CA ARG A 66 -1.57 -2.61 14.19
C ARG A 66 -2.07 -2.43 15.63
N SER A 67 -2.56 -1.24 15.92
CA SER A 67 -3.11 -0.83 17.21
C SER A 67 -4.52 -0.28 17.03
N GLU A 68 -5.24 -0.05 18.13
CA GLU A 68 -6.52 0.67 18.10
C GLU A 68 -6.39 2.00 17.37
N ALA A 69 -5.34 2.77 17.68
CA ALA A 69 -5.06 4.05 17.05
C ALA A 69 -4.83 3.93 15.54
N SER A 70 -4.26 2.83 15.06
CA SER A 70 -4.03 2.66 13.63
C SER A 70 -5.32 2.46 12.83
N TYR A 71 -6.28 1.70 13.33
CA TYR A 71 -7.55 1.42 12.61
C TYR A 71 -8.63 2.45 12.94
N LEU A 72 -8.89 2.68 14.21
CA LEU A 72 -9.93 3.63 14.62
C LEU A 72 -9.49 5.09 14.41
N GLY A 73 -8.18 5.37 14.40
CA GLY A 73 -7.64 6.67 13.99
C GLY A 73 -7.89 6.99 12.52
N VAL A 74 -7.85 5.99 11.62
CA VAL A 74 -8.28 6.15 10.22
C VAL A 74 -9.76 6.52 10.16
N ALA A 75 -10.63 5.81 10.90
CA ALA A 75 -12.04 6.13 10.97
C ALA A 75 -12.28 7.53 11.56
N ALA A 76 -11.57 7.90 12.63
CA ALA A 76 -11.68 9.22 13.26
C ALA A 76 -11.28 10.36 12.30
N ALA A 77 -10.20 10.20 11.54
CA ALA A 77 -9.79 11.15 10.51
C ALA A 77 -10.89 11.35 9.45
N LEU A 78 -11.44 10.24 8.94
CA LEU A 78 -12.53 10.28 7.96
C LEU A 78 -13.83 10.87 8.54
N PHE A 79 -14.13 10.61 9.81
CA PHE A 79 -15.32 11.18 10.48
C PHE A 79 -15.13 12.67 10.79
N ALA A 80 -13.90 13.12 11.01
CA ALA A 80 -13.58 14.54 11.07
C ALA A 80 -13.62 15.23 9.68
N GLY A 81 -13.88 14.47 8.60
CA GLY A 81 -13.91 14.98 7.22
C GLY A 81 -12.54 15.14 6.58
N ALA A 82 -11.48 14.62 7.19
CA ALA A 82 -10.10 14.71 6.71
C ALA A 82 -9.71 13.52 5.84
N ALA A 83 -8.70 13.73 4.99
CA ALA A 83 -7.95 12.62 4.42
C ALA A 83 -7.01 12.04 5.50
N PHE A 84 -6.95 10.71 5.63
CA PHE A 84 -5.91 10.10 6.46
C PHE A 84 -4.60 9.95 5.69
N VAL A 85 -3.48 10.08 6.41
CA VAL A 85 -2.13 9.92 5.87
C VAL A 85 -1.39 8.90 6.74
N PRO A 86 -1.28 7.64 6.31
CA PRO A 86 -0.62 6.63 7.12
C PRO A 86 0.89 6.86 7.11
N LEU A 87 1.48 6.74 8.30
CA LEU A 87 2.90 6.91 8.56
C LEU A 87 3.43 5.69 9.30
N ASN A 88 4.67 5.28 8.99
CA ASN A 88 5.24 4.09 9.58
C ASN A 88 6.45 4.46 10.47
N ARG A 89 6.41 4.06 11.75
CA ARG A 89 7.48 4.28 12.73
C ARG A 89 8.82 3.58 12.40
N LYS A 90 8.80 2.62 11.46
CA LYS A 90 10.01 1.94 10.98
C LYS A 90 10.75 2.74 9.91
N PHE A 91 10.15 3.81 9.40
CA PHE A 91 10.81 4.68 8.44
C PHE A 91 11.77 5.62 9.17
N PRO A 92 12.86 6.03 8.52
CA PRO A 92 13.76 7.06 9.05
C PRO A 92 13.00 8.33 9.44
N VAL A 93 13.44 8.99 10.52
CA VAL A 93 12.77 10.19 11.06
C VAL A 93 12.67 11.29 10.01
N GLU A 94 13.76 11.55 9.27
CA GLU A 94 13.78 12.58 8.22
C GLU A 94 12.82 12.29 7.08
N ARG A 95 12.69 11.01 6.71
CA ARG A 95 11.70 10.59 5.69
C ARG A 95 10.28 10.87 6.17
N THR A 96 9.97 10.46 7.40
CA THR A 96 8.64 10.67 8.00
C THR A 96 8.35 12.16 8.18
N ARG A 97 9.35 12.96 8.59
CA ARG A 97 9.25 14.43 8.68
C ARG A 97 8.93 15.04 7.31
N SER A 98 9.64 14.65 6.27
CA SER A 98 9.36 15.10 4.90
C SER A 98 7.95 14.74 4.45
N MET A 99 7.43 13.56 4.81
CA MET A 99 6.05 13.18 4.51
C MET A 99 5.04 14.07 5.25
N ILE A 100 5.26 14.39 6.54
CA ILE A 100 4.42 15.28 7.34
C ILE A 100 4.36 16.68 6.71
N GLU A 101 5.51 17.25 6.36
CA GLU A 101 5.61 18.58 5.75
C GLU A 101 4.95 18.63 4.37
N ARG A 102 5.24 17.65 3.51
CA ARG A 102 4.67 17.57 2.17
C ARG A 102 3.16 17.34 2.19
N ALA A 103 2.69 16.51 3.13
CA ALA A 103 1.27 16.33 3.36
C ALA A 103 0.61 17.56 3.98
N ASP A 104 1.37 18.47 4.63
CA ASP A 104 0.86 19.65 5.34
C ASP A 104 -0.25 19.23 6.33
N LEU A 105 0.14 18.36 7.29
CA LEU A 105 -0.80 17.77 8.24
C LEU A 105 -1.36 18.80 9.22
N ASP A 106 -2.66 18.72 9.49
CA ASP A 106 -3.33 19.52 10.51
C ASP A 106 -3.25 18.85 11.89
N ALA A 107 -3.27 17.51 11.92
CA ALA A 107 -3.16 16.72 13.13
C ALA A 107 -2.42 15.40 12.90
N LEU A 108 -1.98 14.75 14.00
CA LEU A 108 -1.27 13.49 14.02
C LEU A 108 -1.82 12.61 15.14
N ILE A 109 -2.35 11.43 14.81
CA ILE A 109 -2.77 10.41 15.76
C ILE A 109 -1.60 9.45 15.96
N VAL A 110 -1.19 9.23 17.21
CA VAL A 110 0.02 8.48 17.56
C VAL A 110 -0.29 7.42 18.60
N ASP A 111 0.10 6.16 18.36
CA ASP A 111 0.03 5.11 19.37
C ASP A 111 1.24 5.12 20.32
N SER A 112 1.10 4.48 21.48
CA SER A 112 2.16 4.37 22.49
C SER A 112 3.45 3.78 21.94
N ALA A 113 3.36 2.84 21.03
CA ALA A 113 4.51 2.19 20.41
C ALA A 113 5.30 3.12 19.44
N SER A 114 4.67 4.21 18.99
CA SER A 114 5.26 5.21 18.07
C SER A 114 5.78 6.46 18.78
N LEU A 115 5.68 6.55 20.11
CA LEU A 115 6.18 7.69 20.89
C LEU A 115 7.69 7.87 20.80
N ARG A 116 8.42 6.75 20.67
CA ARG A 116 9.88 6.80 20.54
C ARG A 116 10.25 7.55 19.26
N GLY A 117 10.98 8.65 19.42
CA GLY A 117 11.38 9.53 18.32
C GLY A 117 10.34 10.59 17.93
N LEU A 118 9.14 10.63 18.56
CA LEU A 118 8.11 11.62 18.24
C LEU A 118 8.61 13.06 18.46
N ALA A 119 9.29 13.34 19.57
CA ALA A 119 9.86 14.65 19.86
C ALA A 119 10.89 15.07 18.79
N GLU A 120 11.74 14.14 18.36
CA GLU A 120 12.69 14.36 17.28
C GLU A 120 11.98 14.61 15.93
N LEU A 121 10.95 13.82 15.65
CA LEU A 121 10.14 13.95 14.43
C LEU A 121 9.48 15.33 14.33
N LEU A 122 8.93 15.84 15.44
CA LEU A 122 8.23 17.13 15.49
C LEU A 122 9.18 18.33 15.59
N ARG A 123 10.43 18.10 16.02
CA ARG A 123 11.45 19.15 16.11
C ARG A 123 11.80 19.65 14.71
N GLY A 124 11.77 20.96 14.53
CA GLY A 124 12.14 21.60 13.25
C GLY A 124 11.01 21.65 12.22
N LEU A 125 9.82 21.06 12.48
CA LEU A 125 8.66 21.31 11.64
C LEU A 125 8.28 22.78 11.68
N ALA A 126 8.15 23.41 10.52
CA ALA A 126 7.70 24.80 10.40
C ALA A 126 6.27 24.99 10.89
N ARG A 127 5.42 23.97 10.68
CA ARG A 127 4.04 23.91 11.20
C ARG A 127 3.90 22.60 11.98
N LYS A 128 3.57 22.73 13.26
CA LYS A 128 3.36 21.58 14.13
C LYS A 128 1.90 21.14 14.07
N PRO A 129 1.63 19.86 13.77
CA PRO A 129 0.28 19.32 13.82
C PRO A 129 -0.19 19.21 15.28
N VAL A 130 -1.50 19.23 15.52
CA VAL A 130 -2.09 18.81 16.78
C VAL A 130 -1.83 17.32 16.97
N VAL A 131 -1.35 16.89 18.15
CA VAL A 131 -1.04 15.48 18.43
C VAL A 131 -2.13 14.86 19.31
N LEU A 132 -2.68 13.73 18.87
CA LEU A 132 -3.61 12.89 19.63
C LEU A 132 -2.90 11.64 20.10
N LEU A 133 -2.99 11.33 21.38
CA LEU A 133 -2.40 10.16 22.05
C LEU A 133 -3.52 9.29 22.66
N PRO A 134 -4.20 8.43 21.88
CA PRO A 134 -5.41 7.74 22.34
C PRO A 134 -5.20 6.75 23.49
N ASP A 135 -4.03 6.16 23.57
CA ASP A 135 -3.67 5.10 24.54
C ASP A 135 -2.58 5.53 25.53
N THR A 136 -2.28 6.85 25.61
CA THR A 136 -1.12 7.33 26.36
C THR A 136 -1.42 8.67 27.03
N LEU A 137 -0.87 8.86 28.23
CA LEU A 137 -0.89 10.15 28.92
C LEU A 137 0.22 11.07 28.36
N ARG A 138 -0.05 12.38 28.35
CA ARG A 138 0.88 13.41 27.84
C ARG A 138 2.29 13.28 28.39
N GLY A 139 2.43 13.01 29.69
CA GLY A 139 3.73 12.88 30.35
C GLY A 139 4.62 11.77 29.79
N ALA A 140 4.06 10.72 29.20
CA ALA A 140 4.82 9.62 28.61
C ALA A 140 5.41 9.98 27.22
N ALA A 141 4.89 11.01 26.56
CA ALA A 141 5.41 11.48 25.27
C ALA A 141 6.68 12.34 25.40
N GLY A 142 7.10 12.68 26.63
CA GLY A 142 8.21 13.58 26.88
C GLY A 142 7.89 15.04 26.54
N ASP A 143 8.95 15.85 26.41
CA ASP A 143 8.80 17.26 26.03
C ASP A 143 8.62 17.39 24.51
N LEU A 144 7.41 17.75 24.09
CA LEU A 144 7.05 18.03 22.68
C LEU A 144 7.09 19.54 22.37
N GLY A 145 7.56 20.39 23.31
CA GLY A 145 7.61 21.84 23.16
C GLY A 145 6.19 22.46 23.09
N ASP A 146 5.99 23.38 22.14
CA ASP A 146 4.73 24.14 21.94
C ASP A 146 3.65 23.36 21.16
N VAL A 147 3.78 22.03 21.02
CA VAL A 147 2.79 21.20 20.36
C VAL A 147 1.52 21.07 21.21
N ARG A 148 0.34 21.34 20.62
CA ARG A 148 -0.93 21.04 21.26
C ARG A 148 -1.11 19.52 21.30
N VAL A 149 -1.20 18.96 22.50
CA VAL A 149 -1.38 17.52 22.74
C VAL A 149 -2.73 17.26 23.40
N LEU A 150 -3.47 16.30 22.85
CA LEU A 150 -4.71 15.74 23.41
C LEU A 150 -4.42 14.29 23.78
N ASP A 151 -4.44 13.98 25.07
CA ASP A 151 -4.04 12.67 25.57
C ASP A 151 -5.22 11.73 25.81
N ALA A 152 -4.96 10.54 26.33
CA ALA A 152 -5.98 9.52 26.57
C ALA A 152 -7.13 10.02 27.48
N VAL A 153 -6.84 10.92 28.43
CA VAL A 153 -7.87 11.49 29.32
C VAL A 153 -8.73 12.51 28.56
N ASP A 154 -8.11 13.40 27.81
CA ASP A 154 -8.81 14.38 26.97
C ASP A 154 -9.75 13.65 25.99
N LEU A 155 -9.26 12.59 25.34
CA LEU A 155 -10.01 11.82 24.35
C LEU A 155 -11.11 10.95 25.00
N ALA A 156 -10.89 10.39 26.18
CA ALA A 156 -11.90 9.60 26.89
C ALA A 156 -13.09 10.44 27.35
N THR A 157 -12.85 11.72 27.67
CA THR A 157 -13.89 12.65 28.17
C THR A 157 -14.55 13.46 27.04
N ALA A 158 -14.02 13.41 25.83
CA ALA A 158 -14.58 14.11 24.67
C ALA A 158 -16.01 13.60 24.35
N VAL A 159 -16.92 14.53 24.07
CA VAL A 159 -18.26 14.19 23.59
C VAL A 159 -18.17 13.77 22.13
N PRO A 160 -18.61 12.55 21.78
CA PRO A 160 -18.53 12.09 20.40
C PRO A 160 -19.43 12.93 19.48
N LEU A 161 -18.99 13.19 18.24
CA LEU A 161 -19.85 13.80 17.23
C LEU A 161 -21.02 12.86 16.91
N GLU A 162 -22.24 13.40 16.86
CA GLU A 162 -23.35 12.62 16.33
C GLU A 162 -23.23 12.45 14.81
N PRO A 163 -23.83 11.40 14.21
CA PRO A 163 -23.68 11.12 12.78
C PRO A 163 -24.07 12.28 11.86
N ASP A 164 -25.02 13.13 12.25
CA ASP A 164 -25.47 14.31 11.53
C ASP A 164 -24.55 15.53 11.75
N GLN A 165 -23.70 15.51 12.77
CA GLN A 165 -22.70 16.55 13.06
C GLN A 165 -21.37 16.31 12.33
N LEU A 166 -21.19 15.16 11.69
CA LEU A 166 -19.94 14.87 10.98
C LEU A 166 -19.78 15.86 9.80
N PRO A 167 -18.61 16.53 9.67
CA PRO A 167 -18.36 17.47 8.59
C PRO A 167 -18.65 16.85 7.20
N PRO A 168 -19.41 17.50 6.31
CA PRO A 168 -19.76 16.93 5.02
C PRO A 168 -18.54 16.67 4.15
N VAL A 169 -18.59 15.62 3.32
CA VAL A 169 -17.58 15.29 2.33
C VAL A 169 -18.24 15.00 0.97
N SER A 170 -17.53 15.32 -0.09
CA SER A 170 -17.90 15.01 -1.47
C SER A 170 -17.10 13.83 -2.02
N SER A 171 -17.49 13.31 -3.17
CA SER A 171 -16.73 12.28 -3.89
C SER A 171 -15.34 12.75 -4.32
N GLU A 172 -15.16 14.07 -4.49
CA GLU A 172 -13.91 14.67 -4.94
C GLU A 172 -12.95 15.02 -3.79
N ASP A 173 -13.46 15.03 -2.55
CA ASP A 173 -12.60 15.19 -1.37
C ASP A 173 -11.65 13.99 -1.24
N LEU A 174 -10.44 14.27 -0.74
CA LEU A 174 -9.46 13.22 -0.49
C LEU A 174 -9.92 12.31 0.66
N ALA A 175 -9.88 11.01 0.41
CA ALA A 175 -10.04 9.99 1.44
C ALA A 175 -8.69 9.69 2.11
N TYR A 176 -7.63 9.59 1.31
CA TYR A 176 -6.28 9.40 1.82
C TYR A 176 -5.20 9.98 0.90
N LEU A 177 -4.03 10.19 1.49
CA LEU A 177 -2.82 10.56 0.78
C LEU A 177 -1.72 9.56 1.15
N LEU A 178 -1.32 8.72 0.19
CA LEU A 178 -0.24 7.75 0.36
C LEU A 178 1.05 8.22 -0.27
N PHE A 179 2.18 7.92 0.38
CA PHE A 179 3.49 8.24 -0.15
C PHE A 179 4.17 6.98 -0.71
N THR A 180 4.53 7.02 -1.98
CA THR A 180 5.28 5.97 -2.68
C THR A 180 6.73 6.41 -2.90
N SER A 181 7.62 5.47 -3.21
CA SER A 181 9.00 5.78 -3.59
C SER A 181 9.05 6.71 -4.81
N GLY A 182 10.06 7.56 -4.86
CA GLY A 182 10.26 8.53 -5.94
C GLY A 182 11.65 8.42 -6.56
N SER A 183 11.74 8.42 -7.88
CA SER A 183 13.02 8.32 -8.63
C SER A 183 14.04 9.41 -8.29
N THR A 184 13.61 10.50 -7.67
CA THR A 184 14.48 11.62 -7.22
C THR A 184 14.95 11.48 -5.77
N GLY A 185 14.60 10.40 -5.07
CA GLY A 185 14.90 10.19 -3.66
C GLY A 185 13.94 10.91 -2.70
N VAL A 186 12.85 11.49 -3.22
CA VAL A 186 11.82 12.15 -2.43
C VAL A 186 10.50 11.39 -2.62
N PRO A 187 9.80 11.01 -1.52
CA PRO A 187 8.52 10.31 -1.63
C PRO A 187 7.48 11.11 -2.43
N LYS A 188 6.77 10.43 -3.33
CA LYS A 188 5.68 11.00 -4.12
C LYS A 188 4.35 10.76 -3.40
N GLY A 189 3.57 11.82 -3.18
CA GLY A 189 2.22 11.69 -2.63
C GLY A 189 1.21 11.33 -3.74
N VAL A 190 0.41 10.30 -3.51
CA VAL A 190 -0.71 9.89 -4.37
C VAL A 190 -2.00 10.24 -3.65
N PRO A 191 -2.73 11.29 -4.09
CA PRO A 191 -3.99 11.68 -3.51
C PRO A 191 -5.11 10.79 -4.05
N VAL A 192 -5.85 10.13 -3.18
CA VAL A 192 -6.97 9.28 -3.55
C VAL A 192 -8.26 9.84 -2.97
N THR A 193 -9.27 10.03 -3.81
CA THR A 193 -10.54 10.62 -3.41
C THR A 193 -11.52 9.58 -2.86
N HIS A 194 -12.55 10.04 -2.15
CA HIS A 194 -13.66 9.18 -1.74
C HIS A 194 -14.32 8.51 -2.95
N GLY A 195 -14.48 9.24 -4.05
CA GLY A 195 -15.04 8.71 -5.30
C GLY A 195 -14.20 7.60 -5.91
N ASN A 196 -12.87 7.75 -5.93
CA ASN A 196 -11.97 6.70 -6.44
C ASN A 196 -12.15 5.40 -5.66
N VAL A 197 -12.13 5.47 -4.31
CA VAL A 197 -12.27 4.28 -3.46
C VAL A 197 -13.67 3.69 -3.59
N ARG A 198 -14.72 4.51 -3.64
CA ARG A 198 -16.10 4.03 -3.81
C ARG A 198 -16.29 3.28 -5.12
N ALA A 199 -15.68 3.74 -6.22
CA ALA A 199 -15.73 3.02 -7.49
C ALA A 199 -15.07 1.64 -7.38
N PHE A 200 -13.90 1.56 -6.75
CA PHE A 200 -13.20 0.30 -6.51
C PHE A 200 -14.01 -0.64 -5.60
N LEU A 201 -14.49 -0.16 -4.45
CA LEU A 201 -15.28 -0.98 -3.52
C LEU A 201 -16.58 -1.46 -4.16
N GLY A 202 -17.27 -0.61 -4.95
CA GLY A 202 -18.49 -0.97 -5.65
C GLY A 202 -18.30 -2.14 -6.61
N ALA A 203 -17.23 -2.10 -7.43
CA ALA A 203 -16.90 -3.21 -8.34
C ALA A 203 -16.60 -4.53 -7.58
N ASN A 204 -15.99 -4.41 -6.40
CA ASN A 204 -15.63 -5.57 -5.59
C ASN A 204 -16.77 -6.09 -4.71
N GLN A 205 -17.75 -5.25 -4.31
CA GLN A 205 -18.95 -5.70 -3.61
C GLN A 205 -19.76 -6.69 -4.44
N GLU A 206 -19.98 -6.38 -5.73
CA GLU A 206 -20.67 -7.29 -6.64
C GLU A 206 -19.89 -8.58 -6.90
N ARG A 207 -18.56 -8.49 -6.93
CA ARG A 207 -17.66 -9.60 -7.21
C ARG A 207 -17.57 -10.58 -6.06
N TYR A 208 -17.29 -10.09 -4.84
CA TYR A 208 -17.01 -10.93 -3.67
C TYR A 208 -18.26 -11.26 -2.86
N ARG A 209 -19.29 -10.44 -2.92
CA ARG A 209 -20.57 -10.61 -2.19
C ARG A 209 -20.31 -10.98 -0.73
N LEU A 210 -19.50 -10.16 -0.07
CA LEU A 210 -19.19 -10.36 1.33
C LEU A 210 -20.45 -10.15 2.19
N THR A 211 -20.49 -10.89 3.29
CA THR A 211 -21.60 -10.89 4.25
C THR A 211 -21.06 -10.58 5.65
N PRO A 212 -21.93 -10.28 6.61
CA PRO A 212 -21.51 -10.12 8.01
C PRO A 212 -20.84 -11.35 8.64
N ASP A 213 -21.00 -12.52 8.04
CA ASP A 213 -20.36 -13.75 8.54
C ASP A 213 -18.90 -13.88 8.05
N ASP A 214 -18.49 -13.04 7.10
CA ASP A 214 -17.14 -13.06 6.57
C ASP A 214 -16.13 -12.43 7.55
N ARG A 215 -14.92 -12.97 7.50
CA ARG A 215 -13.79 -12.56 8.32
C ARG A 215 -12.58 -12.33 7.43
N LEU A 216 -12.20 -11.06 7.31
CA LEU A 216 -11.12 -10.64 6.43
C LEU A 216 -9.81 -10.61 7.20
N SER A 217 -8.78 -11.17 6.59
CA SER A 217 -7.41 -10.98 7.09
C SER A 217 -6.98 -9.53 6.90
N GLN A 218 -6.14 -9.00 7.81
CA GLN A 218 -5.43 -7.74 7.60
C GLN A 218 -3.95 -8.01 7.73
N THR A 219 -3.32 -8.29 6.58
CA THR A 219 -1.92 -8.68 6.49
C THR A 219 -0.99 -7.49 6.21
N PHE A 220 -1.53 -6.42 5.63
CA PHE A 220 -0.77 -5.29 5.15
C PHE A 220 -0.48 -4.23 6.21
N ASP A 221 0.62 -3.50 6.05
CA ASP A 221 0.84 -2.23 6.70
C ASP A 221 -0.07 -1.17 6.07
N GLN A 222 -0.55 -0.21 6.86
CA GLN A 222 -1.49 0.81 6.38
C GLN A 222 -0.86 1.82 5.40
N THR A 223 0.47 1.86 5.30
CA THR A 223 1.17 2.60 4.24
C THR A 223 1.05 1.95 2.85
N PHE A 224 0.40 0.78 2.77
CA PHE A 224 -0.03 0.13 1.53
C PHE A 224 -1.53 0.33 1.32
N ASP A 225 -1.92 0.70 0.11
CA ASP A 225 -3.33 0.85 -0.27
C ASP A 225 -4.12 -0.47 -0.29
N LEU A 226 -3.43 -1.62 -0.38
CA LEU A 226 -4.06 -2.93 -0.24
C LEU A 226 -4.75 -3.09 1.13
N SER A 227 -4.24 -2.43 2.18
CA SER A 227 -4.88 -2.39 3.50
C SER A 227 -6.26 -1.72 3.48
N VAL A 228 -6.48 -0.79 2.55
CA VAL A 228 -7.74 -0.08 2.35
C VAL A 228 -8.84 -1.04 1.88
N PHE A 229 -8.49 -2.01 1.02
CA PHE A 229 -9.41 -3.07 0.63
C PHE A 229 -9.92 -3.82 1.85
N ASP A 230 -9.02 -4.42 2.64
CA ASP A 230 -9.41 -5.24 3.79
C ASP A 230 -10.30 -4.47 4.76
N LEU A 231 -9.87 -3.26 5.14
CA LEU A 231 -10.54 -2.41 6.12
C LEU A 231 -11.96 -2.03 5.68
N PHE A 232 -12.08 -1.49 4.47
CA PHE A 232 -13.37 -0.94 4.04
C PHE A 232 -14.29 -1.98 3.40
N MET A 233 -13.75 -3.05 2.80
CA MET A 233 -14.59 -4.17 2.39
C MET A 233 -15.21 -4.87 3.62
N ALA A 234 -14.47 -5.00 4.73
CA ALA A 234 -15.06 -5.52 5.96
C ALA A 234 -16.17 -4.59 6.48
N TRP A 235 -15.88 -3.32 6.70
CA TRP A 235 -16.83 -2.40 7.32
C TRP A 235 -18.04 -2.06 6.45
N GLU A 236 -17.89 -2.01 5.12
CA GLU A 236 -19.03 -1.78 4.23
C GLU A 236 -20.02 -2.96 4.21
N ASN A 237 -19.56 -4.17 4.49
CA ASN A 237 -20.39 -5.38 4.45
C ASN A 237 -20.81 -5.90 5.84
N GLY A 238 -20.47 -5.21 6.92
CA GLY A 238 -20.76 -5.66 8.29
C GLY A 238 -19.94 -6.86 8.72
N ALA A 239 -18.86 -7.15 7.98
CA ALA A 239 -17.93 -8.25 8.24
C ALA A 239 -16.88 -7.89 9.30
N ARG A 240 -16.12 -8.88 9.76
CA ARG A 240 -15.07 -8.70 10.76
C ARG A 240 -13.72 -8.52 10.09
N LEU A 241 -12.99 -7.46 10.45
CA LEU A 241 -11.57 -7.32 10.15
C LEU A 241 -10.73 -7.97 11.24
N CYS A 242 -9.82 -8.86 10.89
CA CYS A 242 -8.92 -9.53 11.82
C CYS A 242 -7.48 -9.08 11.55
N ALA A 243 -6.92 -8.26 12.43
CA ALA A 243 -5.54 -7.82 12.30
C ALA A 243 -4.57 -8.98 12.61
N MET A 244 -3.62 -9.20 11.71
CA MET A 244 -2.60 -10.25 11.86
C MET A 244 -1.34 -9.68 12.50
N ASP A 245 -0.77 -10.38 13.49
CA ASP A 245 0.59 -10.06 13.96
C ASP A 245 1.61 -10.32 12.83
N PRO A 246 2.61 -9.44 12.63
CA PRO A 246 3.61 -9.61 11.58
C PRO A 246 4.33 -10.96 11.59
N LEU A 247 4.51 -11.57 12.77
CA LEU A 247 5.16 -12.87 12.87
C LEU A 247 4.25 -14.05 12.49
N GLU A 248 2.94 -13.88 12.58
CA GLU A 248 1.98 -14.93 12.20
C GLU A 248 1.99 -15.20 10.70
N ILE A 249 2.45 -14.26 9.86
CA ILE A 249 2.56 -14.45 8.42
C ILE A 249 3.49 -15.62 8.03
N LEU A 250 4.43 -15.96 8.92
CA LEU A 250 5.39 -17.04 8.72
C LEU A 250 4.77 -18.44 8.89
N ALA A 251 3.64 -18.55 9.60
CA ALA A 251 2.88 -19.77 9.83
C ALA A 251 1.41 -19.42 10.13
N PRO A 252 0.61 -19.01 9.11
CA PRO A 252 -0.68 -18.35 9.33
C PRO A 252 -1.81 -19.29 9.79
N PHE A 253 -1.59 -20.60 9.83
CA PHE A 253 -2.66 -21.60 10.05
C PHE A 253 -3.40 -21.41 11.38
N LYS A 254 -2.67 -21.16 12.48
CA LYS A 254 -3.29 -20.88 13.80
C LYS A 254 -4.09 -19.58 13.79
N TYR A 255 -3.62 -18.58 13.06
CA TYR A 255 -4.35 -17.32 12.89
C TYR A 255 -5.64 -17.54 12.07
N LEU A 256 -5.56 -18.29 10.97
CA LEU A 256 -6.71 -18.64 10.13
C LEU A 256 -7.77 -19.39 10.93
N GLU A 257 -7.36 -20.41 11.68
CA GLU A 257 -8.25 -21.23 12.53
C GLU A 257 -8.86 -20.42 13.67
N ARG A 258 -8.04 -19.74 14.48
CA ARG A 258 -8.48 -18.94 15.63
C ARG A 258 -9.51 -17.89 15.26
N ASN A 259 -9.31 -17.22 14.13
CA ASN A 259 -10.19 -16.15 13.68
C ASN A 259 -11.26 -16.64 12.70
N GLY A 260 -11.18 -17.87 12.20
CA GLY A 260 -12.09 -18.42 11.19
C GLY A 260 -12.08 -17.59 9.90
N ILE A 261 -10.90 -17.23 9.41
CA ILE A 261 -10.73 -16.35 8.24
C ILE A 261 -11.38 -16.97 7.00
N THR A 262 -12.23 -16.20 6.33
CA THR A 262 -12.91 -16.58 5.09
C THR A 262 -12.35 -15.87 3.86
N VAL A 263 -11.70 -14.71 4.05
CA VAL A 263 -11.09 -13.92 3.00
C VAL A 263 -9.64 -13.64 3.36
N TRP A 264 -8.75 -14.16 2.56
CA TRP A 264 -7.32 -13.92 2.66
C TRP A 264 -6.87 -12.93 1.60
N PHE A 265 -6.07 -11.92 1.98
CA PHE A 265 -5.41 -11.03 1.04
C PHE A 265 -3.96 -10.81 1.44
N SER A 266 -3.04 -11.07 0.52
CA SER A 266 -1.60 -10.86 0.74
C SER A 266 -0.85 -10.60 -0.57
N VAL A 267 0.44 -10.27 -0.44
CA VAL A 267 1.34 -10.26 -1.60
C VAL A 267 1.71 -11.69 -2.02
N PRO A 268 1.98 -11.96 -3.31
CA PRO A 268 2.39 -13.27 -3.82
C PRO A 268 3.62 -13.89 -3.15
N SER A 269 4.57 -13.06 -2.69
CA SER A 269 5.77 -13.54 -1.98
C SER A 269 5.44 -14.28 -0.69
N VAL A 270 4.31 -14.00 -0.03
CA VAL A 270 3.84 -14.79 1.13
C VAL A 270 3.51 -16.21 0.72
N ALA A 271 2.76 -16.41 -0.36
CA ALA A 271 2.45 -17.75 -0.88
C ALA A 271 3.72 -18.49 -1.33
N ALA A 272 4.63 -17.78 -2.01
CA ALA A 272 5.91 -18.34 -2.45
C ALA A 272 6.78 -18.78 -1.25
N MET A 273 6.84 -17.97 -0.19
CA MET A 273 7.56 -18.28 1.05
C MET A 273 6.98 -19.51 1.74
N LEU A 274 5.65 -19.58 1.92
CA LEU A 274 4.99 -20.72 2.57
C LEU A 274 5.16 -22.00 1.75
N ARG A 275 5.07 -21.91 0.41
CA ARG A 275 5.36 -23.02 -0.51
C ARG A 275 6.81 -23.51 -0.36
N LYS A 276 7.78 -22.60 -0.38
CA LYS A 276 9.21 -22.93 -0.23
C LYS A 276 9.51 -23.62 1.11
N ARG A 277 8.78 -23.26 2.16
CA ARG A 277 8.86 -23.88 3.48
C ARG A 277 8.17 -25.26 3.55
N GLY A 278 7.43 -25.66 2.51
CA GLY A 278 6.72 -26.94 2.48
C GLY A 278 5.52 -27.01 3.44
N VAL A 279 4.96 -25.87 3.87
CA VAL A 279 3.87 -25.84 4.86
C VAL A 279 2.46 -25.76 4.24
N LEU A 280 2.37 -25.56 2.93
CA LEU A 280 1.09 -25.57 2.19
C LEU A 280 0.69 -27.02 1.87
N GLY A 281 0.25 -27.76 2.89
CA GLY A 281 -0.31 -29.11 2.70
C GLY A 281 -1.74 -29.05 2.11
N PRO A 282 -2.18 -30.07 1.35
CA PRO A 282 -3.54 -30.13 0.82
C PRO A 282 -4.60 -29.97 1.93
N GLY A 283 -5.58 -29.06 1.73
CA GLY A 283 -6.69 -28.86 2.63
C GLY A 283 -6.36 -28.19 3.98
N THR A 284 -5.15 -27.62 4.15
CA THR A 284 -4.74 -26.99 5.42
C THR A 284 -5.45 -25.66 5.72
N MET A 285 -6.15 -25.07 4.73
CA MET A 285 -6.88 -23.80 4.87
C MET A 285 -8.35 -23.96 4.44
N PRO A 286 -9.16 -24.77 5.15
CA PRO A 286 -10.50 -25.14 4.72
C PRO A 286 -11.56 -24.02 4.85
N THR A 287 -11.29 -22.99 5.66
CA THR A 287 -12.24 -21.90 5.91
C THR A 287 -12.24 -20.83 4.82
N LEU A 288 -11.20 -20.77 4.00
CA LEU A 288 -11.03 -19.74 2.99
C LEU A 288 -12.06 -19.91 1.85
N ARG A 289 -12.83 -18.85 1.61
CA ARG A 289 -13.73 -18.68 0.46
C ARG A 289 -13.06 -17.90 -0.67
N TRP A 290 -12.25 -16.92 -0.29
CA TRP A 290 -11.51 -16.04 -1.20
C TRP A 290 -10.05 -15.97 -0.80
N SER A 291 -9.17 -16.10 -1.77
CA SER A 291 -7.73 -15.92 -1.64
C SER A 291 -7.24 -14.95 -2.69
N LEU A 292 -6.89 -13.75 -2.26
CA LEU A 292 -6.57 -12.62 -3.11
C LEU A 292 -5.07 -12.31 -3.03
N PHE A 293 -4.47 -12.09 -4.18
CA PHE A 293 -3.06 -11.71 -4.28
C PHE A 293 -2.90 -10.45 -5.11
N CYS A 294 -2.10 -9.51 -4.65
CA CYS A 294 -1.78 -8.28 -5.36
C CYS A 294 -0.39 -7.77 -4.96
N GLY A 295 0.15 -6.87 -5.75
CA GLY A 295 1.39 -6.17 -5.40
C GLY A 295 2.62 -6.70 -6.11
N GLU A 296 2.64 -7.95 -6.54
CA GLU A 296 3.76 -8.61 -7.24
C GLU A 296 3.22 -9.54 -8.34
N ALA A 297 4.12 -10.10 -9.14
CA ALA A 297 3.74 -11.20 -10.03
C ALA A 297 3.40 -12.45 -9.19
N LEU A 298 2.28 -13.09 -9.49
CA LEU A 298 1.89 -14.35 -8.84
C LEU A 298 2.46 -15.54 -9.62
N PRO A 299 3.46 -16.26 -9.09
CA PRO A 299 4.00 -17.44 -9.77
C PRO A 299 2.95 -18.57 -9.84
N ARG A 300 2.87 -19.24 -10.99
CA ARG A 300 1.99 -20.39 -11.22
C ARG A 300 2.10 -21.42 -10.10
N ALA A 301 3.31 -21.86 -9.78
CA ALA A 301 3.54 -22.86 -8.74
C ALA A 301 3.06 -22.42 -7.34
N SER A 302 2.99 -21.09 -7.07
CA SER A 302 2.44 -20.58 -5.82
C SER A 302 0.91 -20.59 -5.84
N ALA A 303 0.27 -20.28 -6.97
CA ALA A 303 -1.18 -20.37 -7.14
C ALA A 303 -1.67 -21.82 -7.02
N GLU A 304 -0.97 -22.77 -7.67
CA GLU A 304 -1.26 -24.22 -7.59
C GLU A 304 -1.16 -24.74 -6.16
N ALA A 305 -0.05 -24.43 -5.46
CA ALA A 305 0.15 -24.88 -4.08
C ALA A 305 -0.88 -24.26 -3.12
N TRP A 306 -1.23 -22.98 -3.32
CA TRP A 306 -2.25 -22.31 -2.51
C TRP A 306 -3.63 -22.90 -2.75
N GLN A 307 -4.00 -23.15 -4.01
CA GLN A 307 -5.27 -23.78 -4.35
C GLN A 307 -5.40 -25.19 -3.75
N ALA A 308 -4.31 -25.97 -3.74
CA ALA A 308 -4.31 -27.28 -3.09
C ALA A 308 -4.50 -27.18 -1.57
N ALA A 309 -3.91 -26.17 -0.93
CA ALA A 309 -4.04 -25.91 0.50
C ALA A 309 -5.42 -25.37 0.89
N ALA A 310 -6.06 -24.62 -0.01
CA ALA A 310 -7.40 -24.02 0.16
C ALA A 310 -8.34 -24.48 -0.97
N PRO A 311 -8.75 -25.75 -1.04
CA PRO A 311 -9.49 -26.29 -2.18
C PRO A 311 -10.88 -25.67 -2.38
N GLY A 312 -11.51 -25.16 -1.32
CA GLY A 312 -12.77 -24.44 -1.36
C GLY A 312 -12.67 -22.96 -1.71
N SER A 313 -11.44 -22.42 -1.80
CA SER A 313 -11.23 -21.00 -2.04
C SER A 313 -11.18 -20.66 -3.53
N ILE A 314 -11.77 -19.52 -3.89
CA ILE A 314 -11.53 -18.90 -5.19
C ILE A 314 -10.24 -18.07 -5.08
N VAL A 315 -9.25 -18.40 -5.90
CA VAL A 315 -7.97 -17.70 -5.95
C VAL A 315 -8.01 -16.64 -7.05
N GLU A 316 -7.64 -15.40 -6.73
CA GLU A 316 -7.59 -14.30 -7.68
C GLU A 316 -6.26 -13.53 -7.60
N ASN A 317 -5.74 -13.18 -8.79
CA ASN A 317 -4.59 -12.30 -8.96
C ASN A 317 -5.09 -10.90 -9.35
N LEU A 318 -4.90 -9.93 -8.46
CA LEU A 318 -5.26 -8.53 -8.65
C LEU A 318 -4.01 -7.74 -9.07
N TYR A 319 -4.21 -6.75 -9.91
CA TYR A 319 -3.13 -5.87 -10.34
C TYR A 319 -3.59 -4.42 -10.37
N GLY A 320 -2.74 -3.53 -9.89
CA GLY A 320 -2.87 -2.08 -10.00
C GLY A 320 -1.76 -1.37 -9.25
N PRO A 321 -1.36 -0.16 -9.70
CA PRO A 321 -0.59 0.79 -8.91
C PRO A 321 -1.53 1.65 -8.06
N THR A 322 -0.99 2.31 -7.05
CA THR A 322 -1.73 3.20 -6.14
C THR A 322 -2.47 4.33 -6.88
N GLU A 323 -1.93 4.80 -8.00
CA GLU A 323 -2.52 5.83 -8.87
C GLU A 323 -3.81 5.38 -9.57
N LEU A 324 -4.11 4.07 -9.52
CA LEU A 324 -5.36 3.47 -10.02
C LEU A 324 -6.22 2.90 -8.88
N THR A 325 -5.97 3.33 -7.66
CA THR A 325 -6.74 2.99 -6.45
C THR A 325 -6.77 1.49 -6.19
N ILE A 326 -5.72 0.97 -5.58
CA ILE A 326 -5.57 -0.40 -5.10
C ILE A 326 -5.31 -1.41 -6.22
N ALA A 327 -6.32 -1.68 -7.06
CA ALA A 327 -6.20 -2.59 -8.19
C ALA A 327 -7.13 -2.15 -9.32
N CYS A 328 -6.73 -2.39 -10.57
CA CYS A 328 -7.50 -2.01 -11.76
C CYS A 328 -7.82 -3.19 -12.68
N THR A 329 -7.15 -4.32 -12.53
CA THR A 329 -7.47 -5.56 -13.24
C THR A 329 -7.45 -6.74 -12.29
N VAL A 330 -8.09 -7.85 -12.71
CA VAL A 330 -8.18 -9.06 -11.92
C VAL A 330 -8.30 -10.30 -12.81
N HIS A 331 -7.57 -11.36 -12.43
CA HIS A 331 -7.65 -12.69 -13.02
C HIS A 331 -8.11 -13.69 -11.98
N ARG A 332 -9.06 -14.55 -12.34
CA ARG A 332 -9.49 -15.70 -11.52
C ARG A 332 -8.71 -16.93 -11.94
N TRP A 333 -7.95 -17.48 -11.01
CA TRP A 333 -7.24 -18.72 -11.22
C TRP A 333 -8.20 -19.89 -11.38
N ASP A 334 -8.00 -20.68 -12.43
CA ASP A 334 -8.69 -21.94 -12.64
C ASP A 334 -7.61 -23.04 -12.66
N PRO A 335 -7.65 -24.03 -11.75
CA PRO A 335 -6.61 -25.05 -11.68
C PRO A 335 -6.51 -25.93 -12.93
N THR A 336 -7.56 -25.96 -13.78
CA THR A 336 -7.60 -26.75 -15.00
C THR A 336 -7.00 -26.00 -16.19
N THR A 337 -7.38 -24.73 -16.39
CA THR A 337 -7.01 -23.93 -17.57
C THR A 337 -5.95 -22.87 -17.24
N GLY A 338 -5.81 -22.53 -15.97
CA GLY A 338 -4.86 -21.49 -15.50
C GLY A 338 -3.39 -21.76 -15.84
N PRO A 339 -2.89 -23.01 -15.74
CA PRO A 339 -1.52 -23.30 -16.13
C PRO A 339 -1.17 -22.91 -17.56
N ASP A 340 -2.09 -23.12 -18.51
CA ASP A 340 -1.90 -22.77 -19.93
C ASP A 340 -2.04 -21.27 -20.22
N ALA A 341 -2.72 -20.55 -19.33
CA ALA A 341 -2.87 -19.09 -19.42
C ALA A 341 -1.61 -18.35 -18.94
N CYS A 342 -0.75 -18.98 -18.15
CA CYS A 342 0.47 -18.40 -17.61
C CYS A 342 1.48 -18.02 -18.69
N VAL A 343 2.19 -16.92 -18.44
CA VAL A 343 3.30 -16.45 -19.30
C VAL A 343 4.52 -16.23 -18.41
N HIS A 344 5.68 -16.76 -18.80
CA HIS A 344 6.90 -16.75 -17.99
C HIS A 344 6.64 -17.29 -16.56
N ASP A 345 5.86 -18.36 -16.45
CA ASP A 345 5.42 -18.97 -15.19
C ASP A 345 4.64 -18.04 -14.23
N ASN A 346 4.10 -16.93 -14.71
CA ASN A 346 3.27 -16.03 -13.93
C ASN A 346 1.81 -16.07 -14.39
N VAL A 347 0.91 -15.99 -13.41
CA VAL A 347 -0.53 -15.88 -13.61
C VAL A 347 -0.84 -14.53 -14.30
N PRO A 348 -1.77 -14.48 -15.28
CA PRO A 348 -2.20 -13.23 -15.90
C PRO A 348 -2.64 -12.19 -14.88
N ILE A 349 -2.53 -10.91 -15.25
CA ILE A 349 -3.12 -9.81 -14.46
C ILE A 349 -4.58 -9.57 -14.79
N GLY A 350 -5.10 -10.26 -15.81
CA GLY A 350 -6.52 -10.43 -16.08
C GLY A 350 -7.18 -9.28 -16.83
N ARG A 351 -8.43 -9.00 -16.47
CA ARG A 351 -9.32 -8.04 -17.12
C ARG A 351 -9.54 -6.81 -16.27
N PRO A 352 -9.77 -5.64 -16.90
CA PRO A 352 -10.07 -4.42 -16.15
C PRO A 352 -11.38 -4.54 -15.36
N TYR A 353 -11.44 -3.85 -14.23
CA TYR A 353 -12.67 -3.70 -13.47
C TYR A 353 -13.74 -2.93 -14.28
N PRO A 354 -15.03 -3.15 -14.00
CA PRO A 354 -16.12 -2.42 -14.64
C PRO A 354 -15.93 -0.89 -14.53
N GLY A 355 -16.19 -0.20 -15.64
CA GLY A 355 -16.04 1.28 -15.69
C GLY A 355 -14.64 1.79 -15.99
N LEU A 356 -13.63 0.92 -16.04
CA LEU A 356 -12.29 1.29 -16.48
C LEU A 356 -12.12 1.11 -18.00
N SER A 357 -11.38 2.02 -18.59
CA SER A 357 -10.92 1.96 -19.98
C SER A 357 -9.42 1.73 -20.00
N THR A 358 -8.98 0.85 -20.89
CA THR A 358 -7.58 0.48 -21.01
C THR A 358 -7.07 0.72 -22.43
N LEU A 359 -5.83 1.14 -22.56
CA LEU A 359 -5.07 1.22 -23.81
C LEU A 359 -3.75 0.48 -23.63
N VAL A 360 -3.30 -0.18 -24.67
CA VAL A 360 -1.91 -0.63 -24.79
C VAL A 360 -1.25 0.27 -25.83
N VAL A 361 -0.18 0.96 -25.45
CA VAL A 361 0.44 1.99 -26.29
C VAL A 361 1.92 1.72 -26.55
N ASP A 362 2.42 2.25 -27.67
CA ASP A 362 3.85 2.28 -27.97
C ASP A 362 4.58 3.44 -27.23
N GLU A 363 5.87 3.61 -27.49
CA GLU A 363 6.71 4.67 -26.90
C GLU A 363 6.24 6.10 -27.27
N ARG A 364 5.47 6.25 -28.35
CA ARG A 364 4.89 7.51 -28.80
C ARG A 364 3.47 7.75 -28.28
N LEU A 365 3.00 6.88 -27.37
CA LEU A 365 1.64 6.88 -26.83
C LEU A 365 0.55 6.63 -27.89
N VAL A 366 0.89 5.92 -28.97
CA VAL A 366 -0.08 5.50 -29.98
C VAL A 366 -0.60 4.12 -29.61
N PRO A 367 -1.93 3.91 -29.58
CA PRO A 367 -2.51 2.59 -29.34
C PRO A 367 -2.00 1.55 -30.34
N VAL A 368 -1.64 0.37 -29.83
CA VAL A 368 -1.17 -0.75 -30.66
C VAL A 368 -2.26 -1.80 -30.84
N PRO A 369 -2.24 -2.61 -31.92
CA PRO A 369 -3.19 -3.70 -32.12
C PRO A 369 -3.14 -4.74 -31.01
N ASP A 370 -4.27 -5.41 -30.75
CA ASP A 370 -4.39 -6.52 -29.79
C ASP A 370 -3.32 -7.59 -30.06
N GLY A 371 -2.73 -8.10 -28.98
CA GLY A 371 -1.65 -9.07 -29.02
C GLY A 371 -0.25 -8.48 -29.23
N THR A 372 -0.13 -7.18 -29.51
CA THR A 372 1.16 -6.47 -29.55
C THR A 372 1.59 -6.09 -28.12
N ILE A 373 2.90 -6.09 -27.88
CA ILE A 373 3.46 -5.64 -26.60
C ILE A 373 3.48 -4.11 -26.57
N GLY A 374 3.01 -3.53 -25.47
CA GLY A 374 3.06 -2.09 -25.23
C GLY A 374 2.84 -1.75 -23.76
N GLU A 375 2.90 -0.46 -23.42
CA GLU A 375 2.64 0.04 -22.08
C GLU A 375 1.14 0.04 -21.78
N LEU A 376 0.72 -0.57 -20.66
CA LEU A 376 -0.66 -0.49 -20.20
C LEU A 376 -0.96 0.91 -19.66
N CYS A 377 -2.02 1.52 -20.20
CA CYS A 377 -2.56 2.78 -19.70
C CYS A 377 -4.02 2.61 -19.32
N VAL A 378 -4.44 3.23 -18.21
CA VAL A 378 -5.78 3.03 -17.65
C VAL A 378 -6.43 4.37 -17.32
N ALA A 379 -7.72 4.50 -17.65
CA ALA A 379 -8.56 5.64 -17.33
C ALA A 379 -9.87 5.18 -16.70
N GLY A 380 -10.47 5.99 -15.85
CA GLY A 380 -11.80 5.72 -15.29
C GLY A 380 -11.96 6.25 -13.86
N PRO A 381 -13.04 5.88 -13.18
CA PRO A 381 -13.39 6.45 -11.88
C PRO A 381 -12.38 6.13 -10.77
N GLN A 382 -11.53 5.12 -10.93
CA GLN A 382 -10.46 4.76 -10.00
C GLN A 382 -9.15 5.52 -10.26
N THR A 383 -9.01 6.22 -11.39
CA THR A 383 -7.80 6.97 -11.73
C THR A 383 -7.70 8.20 -10.85
N THR A 384 -6.59 8.35 -10.12
CA THR A 384 -6.36 9.49 -9.24
C THR A 384 -6.09 10.77 -10.05
N PRO A 385 -6.30 11.97 -9.45
CA PRO A 385 -6.21 13.23 -10.18
C PRO A 385 -4.76 13.63 -10.55
N GLY A 386 -3.76 12.86 -10.13
CA GLY A 386 -2.35 13.15 -10.36
C GLY A 386 -1.54 12.98 -9.07
N TYR A 387 -0.33 13.53 -9.03
CA TYR A 387 0.53 13.49 -7.86
C TYR A 387 0.37 14.74 -7.01
N TRP A 388 0.37 14.55 -5.70
CA TRP A 388 0.16 15.61 -4.72
C TRP A 388 1.22 16.71 -4.84
N ARG A 389 0.77 17.93 -5.21
CA ARG A 389 1.63 19.11 -5.38
C ARG A 389 2.84 18.89 -6.31
N ASP A 390 2.70 17.97 -7.28
CA ASP A 390 3.74 17.70 -8.28
C ASP A 390 3.15 17.66 -9.70
N PRO A 391 2.87 18.84 -10.30
CA PRO A 391 2.32 18.92 -11.65
C PRO A 391 3.28 18.40 -12.71
N ARG A 392 4.60 18.44 -12.45
CA ARG A 392 5.62 17.98 -13.40
C ARG A 392 5.55 16.47 -13.56
N ILE A 393 5.54 15.71 -12.48
CA ILE A 393 5.41 14.24 -12.54
C ILE A 393 4.02 13.87 -13.03
N THR A 394 2.99 14.62 -12.66
CA THR A 394 1.62 14.41 -13.16
C THR A 394 1.59 14.48 -14.68
N ALA A 395 2.16 15.53 -15.28
CA ALA A 395 2.20 15.69 -16.74
C ALA A 395 3.03 14.60 -17.45
N GLN A 396 3.98 13.96 -16.77
CA GLN A 396 4.76 12.86 -17.33
C GLN A 396 4.04 11.51 -17.30
N ARG A 397 3.14 11.32 -16.35
CA ARG A 397 2.49 10.03 -16.09
C ARG A 397 1.02 9.99 -16.52
N TYR A 398 0.41 11.14 -16.78
CA TYR A 398 -0.97 11.23 -17.23
C TYR A 398 -1.04 11.92 -18.60
N PHE A 399 -1.87 11.41 -19.49
CA PHE A 399 -2.10 12.00 -20.80
C PHE A 399 -3.58 11.92 -21.19
N ALA A 400 -4.02 12.84 -22.04
CA ALA A 400 -5.37 12.86 -22.56
C ALA A 400 -5.45 12.06 -23.87
N HIS A 401 -6.47 11.20 -23.99
CA HIS A 401 -6.81 10.51 -25.23
C HIS A 401 -8.33 10.34 -25.31
N GLU A 402 -8.93 10.74 -26.43
CA GLU A 402 -10.38 10.67 -26.68
C GLU A 402 -11.24 11.21 -25.52
N GLY A 403 -10.86 12.39 -24.99
CA GLY A 403 -11.60 13.05 -23.90
C GLY A 403 -11.47 12.41 -22.51
N ARG A 404 -10.59 11.41 -22.33
CA ARG A 404 -10.30 10.77 -21.06
C ARG A 404 -8.85 10.99 -20.66
N THR A 405 -8.59 11.04 -19.36
CA THR A 405 -7.22 11.10 -18.80
C THR A 405 -6.77 9.71 -18.44
N TYR A 406 -5.72 9.22 -19.08
CA TYR A 406 -5.11 7.92 -18.82
C TYR A 406 -3.87 8.06 -17.96
N TYR A 407 -3.73 7.16 -16.99
CA TYR A 407 -2.50 6.97 -16.25
C TYR A 407 -1.61 5.93 -16.94
N ARG A 408 -0.34 6.24 -17.08
CA ARG A 408 0.72 5.38 -17.65
C ARG A 408 1.29 4.52 -16.53
N THR A 409 1.09 3.20 -16.60
CA THR A 409 1.54 2.30 -15.53
C THR A 409 3.06 2.08 -15.53
N GLY A 410 3.70 2.19 -16.68
CA GLY A 410 5.08 1.77 -16.89
C GLY A 410 5.22 0.25 -17.06
N ASP A 411 4.14 -0.51 -16.96
CA ASP A 411 4.14 -1.96 -17.12
C ASP A 411 3.90 -2.33 -18.60
N LEU A 412 4.76 -3.18 -19.14
CA LEU A 412 4.62 -3.75 -20.46
C LEU A 412 3.70 -4.96 -20.41
N VAL A 413 2.68 -4.94 -21.23
CA VAL A 413 1.68 -5.99 -21.28
C VAL A 413 1.44 -6.49 -22.70
N ARG A 414 0.77 -7.64 -22.78
CA ARG A 414 0.17 -8.15 -24.01
C ARG A 414 -1.25 -8.60 -23.70
N LEU A 415 -2.21 -8.23 -24.54
CA LEU A 415 -3.56 -8.79 -24.48
C LEU A 415 -3.57 -10.17 -25.15
N ARG A 416 -3.97 -11.21 -24.40
CA ARG A 416 -4.07 -12.60 -24.86
C ARG A 416 -5.40 -13.19 -24.39
N ALA A 417 -6.22 -13.68 -25.32
CA ALA A 417 -7.54 -14.24 -25.02
C ALA A 417 -8.45 -13.31 -24.18
N GLY A 418 -8.35 -11.99 -24.40
CA GLY A 418 -9.13 -10.98 -23.68
C GLY A 418 -8.63 -10.66 -22.26
N GLU A 419 -7.45 -11.12 -21.89
CA GLU A 419 -6.80 -10.84 -20.59
C GLU A 419 -5.40 -10.28 -20.77
N TYR A 420 -4.98 -9.39 -19.88
CA TYR A 420 -3.64 -8.86 -19.89
C TYR A 420 -2.66 -9.81 -19.20
N VAL A 421 -1.51 -10.02 -19.83
CA VAL A 421 -0.34 -10.66 -19.23
C VAL A 421 0.75 -9.61 -19.09
N CYS A 422 1.33 -9.52 -17.90
CA CYS A 422 2.44 -8.60 -17.63
C CYS A 422 3.75 -9.25 -18.08
N LEU A 423 4.56 -8.49 -18.83
CA LEU A 423 5.83 -8.95 -19.40
C LEU A 423 7.05 -8.26 -18.78
N GLY A 424 6.82 -7.34 -17.84
CA GLY A 424 7.87 -6.57 -17.17
C GLY A 424 7.58 -5.07 -17.18
N ARG A 425 8.62 -4.26 -17.01
CA ARG A 425 8.51 -2.81 -16.94
C ARG A 425 9.42 -2.12 -17.96
N ASN A 426 9.00 -0.94 -18.41
CA ASN A 426 9.81 -0.07 -19.26
C ASN A 426 10.70 0.91 -18.47
N ASP A 427 10.62 0.88 -17.11
CA ASP A 427 11.40 1.70 -16.19
C ASP A 427 12.20 0.84 -15.20
N GLN A 428 12.83 1.49 -14.22
CA GLN A 428 13.69 0.84 -13.23
C GLN A 428 12.97 0.53 -11.90
N GLN A 429 11.65 0.60 -11.88
CA GLN A 429 10.90 0.19 -10.72
C GLN A 429 10.91 -1.32 -10.55
N VAL A 430 11.04 -1.74 -9.30
CA VAL A 430 10.93 -3.15 -8.90
C VAL A 430 9.93 -3.29 -7.76
N LYS A 431 9.51 -4.51 -7.51
CA LYS A 431 8.69 -4.85 -6.34
C LYS A 431 9.48 -5.77 -5.43
N VAL A 432 9.57 -5.43 -4.13
CA VAL A 432 10.32 -6.18 -3.12
C VAL A 432 9.42 -6.39 -1.91
N GLY A 433 9.00 -7.61 -1.65
CA GLY A 433 8.04 -7.93 -0.59
C GLY A 433 6.73 -7.12 -0.73
N GLY A 434 6.25 -6.91 -1.95
CA GLY A 434 5.08 -6.09 -2.27
C GLY A 434 5.34 -4.59 -2.35
N HIS A 435 6.45 -4.09 -1.81
CA HIS A 435 6.81 -2.67 -1.85
C HIS A 435 7.25 -2.24 -3.25
N ARG A 436 6.69 -1.14 -3.73
CA ARG A 436 7.13 -0.48 -4.97
C ARG A 436 8.41 0.30 -4.69
N VAL A 437 9.50 -0.11 -5.30
CA VAL A 437 10.85 0.45 -5.09
C VAL A 437 11.37 1.07 -6.37
N GLU A 438 11.73 2.35 -6.30
CA GLU A 438 12.51 3.04 -7.32
C GLU A 438 13.98 2.77 -7.06
N LEU A 439 14.65 1.97 -7.87
CA LEU A 439 16.08 1.70 -7.72
C LEU A 439 16.91 3.00 -7.79
N GLY A 440 16.46 3.98 -8.57
CA GLY A 440 17.09 5.29 -8.64
C GLY A 440 17.10 6.08 -7.32
N GLU A 441 16.15 5.82 -6.40
CA GLU A 441 16.15 6.42 -5.07
C GLU A 441 17.34 5.90 -4.24
N ILE A 442 17.60 4.61 -4.30
CA ILE A 442 18.74 3.96 -3.64
C ILE A 442 20.05 4.50 -4.21
N GLU A 443 20.15 4.52 -5.55
CA GLU A 443 21.32 5.05 -6.25
C GLU A 443 21.62 6.51 -5.90
N ALA A 444 20.58 7.33 -5.74
CA ALA A 444 20.73 8.72 -5.32
C ALA A 444 21.28 8.86 -3.88
N VAL A 445 20.87 7.97 -2.95
CA VAL A 445 21.42 7.94 -1.59
C VAL A 445 22.89 7.55 -1.62
N LEU A 446 23.24 6.50 -2.37
CA LEU A 446 24.63 6.03 -2.49
C LEU A 446 25.57 7.10 -3.06
N ARG A 447 25.12 7.83 -4.10
CA ARG A 447 25.90 8.94 -4.67
C ARG A 447 26.07 10.10 -3.68
N ARG A 448 25.04 10.46 -2.91
CA ARG A 448 25.16 11.48 -1.86
C ARG A 448 26.10 11.05 -0.73
N ALA A 449 26.22 9.75 -0.49
CA ALA A 449 27.13 9.19 0.51
C ALA A 449 28.57 8.99 0.01
N GLY A 450 28.91 9.43 -1.21
CA GLY A 450 30.28 9.46 -1.73
C GLY A 450 30.58 8.52 -2.89
N ALA A 451 29.65 7.66 -3.32
CA ALA A 451 29.85 6.88 -4.53
C ALA A 451 29.92 7.79 -5.77
N VAL A 452 30.89 7.58 -6.66
CA VAL A 452 31.02 8.32 -7.92
C VAL A 452 29.86 7.95 -8.83
N GLU A 453 29.64 6.64 -9.02
CA GLU A 453 28.49 6.10 -9.72
C GLU A 453 27.85 5.00 -8.87
N ALA A 454 26.57 4.76 -9.07
CA ALA A 454 25.83 3.72 -8.36
C ALA A 454 24.76 3.11 -9.26
N ALA A 455 24.62 1.79 -9.18
CA ALA A 455 23.56 1.02 -9.79
C ALA A 455 22.98 0.05 -8.76
N ALA A 456 21.66 0.02 -8.62
CA ALA A 456 20.95 -0.95 -7.80
C ALA A 456 20.22 -1.96 -8.70
N LEU A 457 20.13 -3.22 -8.26
CA LEU A 457 19.44 -4.28 -8.99
C LEU A 457 18.97 -5.37 -8.02
N LEU A 458 18.02 -6.20 -8.48
CA LEU A 458 17.62 -7.39 -7.73
C LEU A 458 18.62 -8.53 -8.01
N TRP A 459 19.30 -9.00 -6.98
CA TRP A 459 20.27 -10.11 -7.04
C TRP A 459 20.61 -10.59 -5.61
N PRO A 460 20.78 -11.88 -5.36
CA PRO A 460 20.73 -13.03 -6.29
C PRO A 460 19.32 -13.51 -6.62
N ASP A 461 18.32 -13.00 -5.97
CA ASP A 461 16.91 -13.38 -6.11
C ASP A 461 16.02 -12.11 -6.33
N PRO A 462 14.74 -12.25 -6.71
CA PRO A 462 13.86 -11.13 -7.01
C PRO A 462 13.45 -10.29 -5.77
N GLU A 463 13.82 -10.70 -4.57
CA GLU A 463 13.47 -9.99 -3.32
C GLU A 463 14.69 -9.32 -2.67
N THR A 464 15.90 -9.56 -3.20
CA THR A 464 17.14 -9.05 -2.62
C THR A 464 17.70 -7.91 -3.47
N ILE A 465 17.83 -6.71 -2.87
CA ILE A 465 18.50 -5.58 -3.50
C ILE A 465 20.00 -5.67 -3.26
N THR A 466 20.78 -5.58 -4.33
CA THR A 466 22.24 -5.41 -4.31
C THR A 466 22.58 -4.11 -5.01
N ALA A 467 23.52 -3.36 -4.45
CA ALA A 467 24.10 -2.17 -5.07
C ALA A 467 25.50 -2.45 -5.58
N VAL A 468 25.83 -1.90 -6.75
CA VAL A 468 27.19 -1.87 -7.32
C VAL A 468 27.57 -0.43 -7.51
N VAL A 469 28.76 -0.05 -6.99
CA VAL A 469 29.20 1.35 -6.96
C VAL A 469 30.63 1.48 -7.48
N THR A 470 30.99 2.69 -7.92
CA THR A 470 32.36 3.05 -8.24
C THR A 470 32.87 4.13 -7.28
N GLY A 471 34.18 4.23 -7.12
CA GLY A 471 34.84 5.21 -6.29
C GLY A 471 35.63 4.57 -5.15
N ASP A 472 36.41 5.40 -4.45
CA ASP A 472 37.13 5.00 -3.25
C ASP A 472 36.21 5.15 -2.02
N VAL A 473 35.37 4.15 -1.81
CA VAL A 473 34.29 4.17 -0.82
C VAL A 473 34.26 2.89 -0.01
N GLU A 474 33.87 3.00 1.25
CA GLU A 474 33.71 1.86 2.15
C GLU A 474 32.27 1.33 2.06
N PRO A 475 32.05 0.06 1.66
CA PRO A 475 30.70 -0.51 1.51
C PRO A 475 29.85 -0.43 2.77
N GLY A 476 30.45 -0.56 3.97
CA GLY A 476 29.76 -0.45 5.25
C GLY A 476 29.18 0.94 5.47
N ALA A 477 29.97 1.99 5.23
CA ALA A 477 29.52 3.38 5.35
C ALA A 477 28.35 3.71 4.40
N LEU A 478 28.37 3.16 3.18
CA LEU A 478 27.28 3.31 2.21
C LEU A 478 26.01 2.58 2.67
N THR A 479 26.14 1.40 3.28
CA THR A 479 25.01 0.66 3.85
C THR A 479 24.40 1.42 5.02
N ASP A 480 25.23 2.00 5.90
CA ASP A 480 24.78 2.83 7.02
C ASP A 480 24.03 4.07 6.52
N ALA A 481 24.54 4.74 5.49
CA ALA A 481 23.87 5.87 4.86
C ALA A 481 22.50 5.49 4.25
N CYS A 482 22.41 4.32 3.61
CA CYS A 482 21.13 3.79 3.13
C CYS A 482 20.16 3.50 4.29
N THR A 483 20.65 2.91 5.38
CA THR A 483 19.84 2.61 6.57
C THR A 483 19.29 3.88 7.23
N ALA A 484 20.10 4.95 7.24
CA ALA A 484 19.68 6.24 7.79
C ALA A 484 18.64 6.99 6.92
N ALA A 485 18.62 6.74 5.61
CA ALA A 485 17.82 7.51 4.65
C ALA A 485 16.61 6.77 4.06
N LEU A 486 16.66 5.44 4.02
CA LEU A 486 15.69 4.61 3.29
C LEU A 486 14.87 3.72 4.24
N PRO A 487 13.63 3.37 3.86
CA PRO A 487 12.87 2.31 4.52
C PRO A 487 13.65 0.98 4.52
N PRO A 488 13.46 0.11 5.52
CA PRO A 488 14.22 -1.13 5.65
C PRO A 488 14.19 -2.04 4.40
N TYR A 489 13.07 -2.08 3.68
CA TYR A 489 12.91 -2.88 2.46
C TYR A 489 13.64 -2.34 1.23
N MET A 490 14.14 -1.08 1.30
CA MET A 490 14.93 -0.45 0.24
C MET A 490 16.44 -0.51 0.51
N VAL A 491 16.87 -0.86 1.72
CA VAL A 491 18.29 -0.93 2.08
C VAL A 491 18.94 -2.10 1.34
N PRO A 492 19.99 -1.86 0.52
CA PRO A 492 20.70 -2.94 -0.14
C PRO A 492 21.28 -3.94 0.87
N ARG A 493 21.07 -5.23 0.62
CA ARG A 493 21.63 -6.30 1.45
C ARG A 493 23.15 -6.41 1.29
N SER A 494 23.66 -6.01 0.13
CA SER A 494 25.09 -5.91 -0.13
C SER A 494 25.41 -4.73 -1.02
N VAL A 495 26.58 -4.12 -0.76
CA VAL A 495 27.20 -3.10 -1.61
C VAL A 495 28.50 -3.69 -2.15
N ARG A 496 28.72 -3.64 -3.46
CA ARG A 496 29.91 -4.12 -4.15
C ARG A 496 30.61 -2.98 -4.85
N VAL A 497 31.93 -2.88 -4.74
CA VAL A 497 32.73 -1.88 -5.45
C VAL A 497 33.29 -2.50 -6.73
N ILE A 498 33.22 -1.76 -7.83
CA ILE A 498 33.77 -2.11 -9.13
C ILE A 498 34.54 -0.91 -9.68
N GLY A 499 35.51 -1.15 -10.57
CA GLY A 499 36.29 -0.07 -11.16
C GLY A 499 35.46 0.86 -12.04
N GLU A 500 34.59 0.30 -12.88
CA GLU A 500 33.72 1.02 -13.81
C GLU A 500 32.39 0.29 -13.97
N LEU A 501 31.26 1.03 -14.04
CA LEU A 501 29.96 0.43 -14.32
C LEU A 501 29.84 0.12 -15.82
N PRO A 502 29.44 -1.11 -16.19
CA PRO A 502 29.21 -1.45 -17.59
C PRO A 502 28.03 -0.62 -18.15
N VAL A 503 28.21 -0.10 -19.35
CA VAL A 503 27.18 0.66 -20.06
C VAL A 503 26.75 -0.05 -21.35
N ASN A 504 25.47 0.07 -21.69
CA ASN A 504 24.95 -0.44 -22.97
C ASN A 504 25.28 0.51 -24.13
N GLY A 505 24.92 0.12 -25.37
CA GLY A 505 25.17 0.92 -26.58
C GLY A 505 24.56 2.33 -26.57
N ASN A 506 23.68 2.65 -25.63
CA ASN A 506 23.07 3.97 -25.44
C ASN A 506 23.70 4.76 -24.27
N GLY A 507 24.81 4.31 -23.70
CA GLY A 507 25.49 4.97 -22.59
C GLY A 507 24.76 4.82 -21.23
N LYS A 508 23.79 3.92 -21.09
CA LYS A 508 23.09 3.64 -19.84
C LYS A 508 23.71 2.43 -19.17
N VAL A 509 23.70 2.39 -17.83
CA VAL A 509 24.16 1.23 -17.05
C VAL A 509 23.51 -0.07 -17.54
N ASP A 510 24.35 -1.04 -17.91
CA ASP A 510 23.93 -2.39 -18.35
C ASP A 510 23.76 -3.31 -17.12
N ARG A 511 22.56 -3.35 -16.57
CA ARG A 511 22.25 -4.21 -15.41
C ARG A 511 22.31 -5.71 -15.73
N ALA A 512 22.17 -6.08 -16.99
CA ALA A 512 22.34 -7.48 -17.39
C ALA A 512 23.83 -7.88 -17.33
N ALA A 513 24.73 -7.00 -17.74
CA ALA A 513 26.17 -7.18 -17.57
C ALA A 513 26.57 -7.19 -16.09
N LEU A 514 26.01 -6.30 -15.27
CA LEU A 514 26.24 -6.31 -13.81
C LEU A 514 25.79 -7.65 -13.16
N ARG A 515 24.65 -8.20 -13.60
CA ARG A 515 24.19 -9.50 -13.12
C ARG A 515 25.18 -10.61 -13.45
N ARG A 516 25.65 -10.69 -14.68
CA ARG A 516 26.66 -11.66 -15.10
C ARG A 516 27.96 -11.53 -14.29
N TRP A 517 28.37 -10.30 -14.00
CA TRP A 517 29.53 -10.03 -13.15
C TRP A 517 29.31 -10.55 -11.71
N LEU A 518 28.16 -10.27 -11.11
CA LEU A 518 27.79 -10.75 -9.78
C LEU A 518 27.70 -12.28 -9.71
N ASP A 519 27.27 -12.94 -10.80
CA ASP A 519 27.24 -14.39 -10.94
C ASP A 519 28.63 -15.03 -11.16
N GLY A 520 29.70 -14.19 -11.29
CA GLY A 520 31.06 -14.65 -11.58
C GLY A 520 31.25 -15.19 -13.01
N THR A 521 30.31 -14.90 -13.92
CA THR A 521 30.32 -15.39 -15.30
C THR A 521 30.92 -14.39 -16.30
N ALA A 522 31.29 -13.17 -15.84
CA ALA A 522 31.98 -12.15 -16.63
C ALA A 522 33.04 -11.44 -15.79
N PRO A 523 34.21 -11.07 -16.36
CA PRO A 523 35.21 -10.26 -15.66
C PRO A 523 34.64 -8.86 -15.33
N ALA A 524 35.15 -8.27 -14.23
CA ALA A 524 34.89 -6.89 -13.88
C ALA A 524 35.58 -5.97 -14.91
N GLY A 525 34.81 -5.35 -15.80
CA GLY A 525 35.29 -4.31 -16.72
C GLY A 525 36.08 -4.86 -17.93
N THR A 526 35.45 -4.96 -19.06
CA THR A 526 36.04 -4.70 -20.40
C THR A 526 35.16 -3.68 -21.09
#